data_c7cb6278a3be6dd93d77dcc2fb3b5c3c
#
_entry.id   c7cb6278a3be6dd93d77dcc2fb3b5c3c
#
_cell.length_a   1.000
_cell.length_b   1.000
_cell.length_c   1.000
_cell.angle_alpha   90.00
_cell.angle_beta   90.00
_cell.angle_gamma   90.00
#
_symmetry.space_group_name_H-M   'P 1'
#
loop_
_entity.id
_entity.type
_entity.pdbx_description
1 polymer ?
#
loop_
_entity_poly.entity_id
_entity_poly.type
_entity_poly.pdbx_seq_one_letter_code
_entity_poly.pdbx_strand_id
1 'polypeptide(L)'
;MFNSFSFHKDSVLQIICKPSSHYRLSLMFSDILLSELLSISKFLNYQNIKTMSNDFKSIHEFDFTLICNYFKALKRQGPGSPEVTQKAVSFINELSDKARIADIGCGTGGQTMALANYTKGQITGIDLFPDFIELFNKNAIEAHCEDRVKGIVGSMDALPFQEEELDLIWSEGAIYNIGFERGMNEWNKFLKKNGFIAVTEASWFTPERPSEIEDFWMANYPEIDTIPRKIMQMEKAGYIPTAHFILPENCWTEHFYAPQLPVQEAFLKEYAGNEAAADLITGQRYEESLYNKYKEYYGYVFYIGQKSNGRNAYGL
;
A
#
# COMPACT_ATOMS: atom_id res chain seq x y z
N MET A 1 -42.44 -6.27 -9.59
CA MET A 1 -42.03 -5.23 -10.58
C MET A 1 -40.52 -5.03 -10.43
N PHE A 2 -39.77 -5.66 -11.30
CA PHE A 2 -38.32 -5.54 -11.34
C PHE A 2 -37.95 -4.39 -12.28
N ASN A 3 -37.27 -3.35 -11.76
CA ASN A 3 -36.65 -2.36 -12.62
C ASN A 3 -35.16 -2.64 -12.70
N SER A 4 -34.76 -3.05 -13.89
CA SER A 4 -33.38 -3.24 -14.32
C SER A 4 -32.68 -1.90 -14.46
N PHE A 5 -31.61 -1.67 -13.68
CA PHE A 5 -30.67 -0.59 -13.98
C PHE A 5 -29.67 -1.08 -15.03
N SER A 6 -29.81 -0.56 -16.23
CA SER A 6 -28.87 -0.69 -17.33
C SER A 6 -27.71 0.28 -17.10
N PHE A 7 -26.52 -0.22 -16.80
CA PHE A 7 -25.30 0.57 -16.83
C PHE A 7 -24.88 0.80 -18.29
N HIS A 8 -24.88 2.06 -18.71
CA HIS A 8 -24.38 2.45 -20.03
C HIS A 8 -22.85 2.40 -20.04
N LYS A 9 -22.30 1.52 -20.90
CA LYS A 9 -20.86 1.39 -21.18
C LYS A 9 -20.19 2.69 -21.69
N ASP A 10 -20.97 3.66 -22.12
CA ASP A 10 -20.46 4.89 -22.77
C ASP A 10 -19.99 5.98 -21.79
N SER A 11 -20.28 5.85 -20.49
CA SER A 11 -19.89 6.88 -19.50
C SER A 11 -18.42 6.73 -19.06
N VAL A 12 -17.85 5.56 -19.12
CA VAL A 12 -16.44 5.30 -18.73
C VAL A 12 -15.47 5.73 -19.83
N LEU A 13 -15.89 5.61 -21.10
CA LEU A 13 -15.06 6.00 -22.26
C LEU A 13 -14.96 7.52 -22.48
N GLN A 14 -15.87 8.34 -21.94
CA GLN A 14 -15.81 9.79 -22.11
C GLN A 14 -14.84 10.50 -21.16
N ILE A 15 -14.44 9.84 -20.07
CA ILE A 15 -13.44 10.40 -19.13
C ILE A 15 -12.01 10.19 -19.65
N ILE A 16 -11.82 9.20 -20.52
CA ILE A 16 -10.49 8.80 -21.04
C ILE A 16 -10.07 9.58 -22.29
N CYS A 17 -11.00 10.26 -23.00
CA CYS A 17 -10.75 10.90 -24.29
C CYS A 17 -10.80 12.43 -24.25
N LYS A 18 -9.99 13.10 -23.40
CA LYS A 18 -9.64 14.50 -23.66
C LYS A 18 -8.13 14.61 -23.93
N PRO A 19 -7.72 15.06 -25.15
CA PRO A 19 -6.32 15.11 -25.53
C PRO A 19 -5.66 16.41 -25.07
N SER A 20 -5.29 16.50 -23.80
CA SER A 20 -4.43 17.59 -23.32
C SER A 20 -3.85 17.34 -21.92
N SER A 21 -3.12 16.29 -21.73
CA SER A 21 -2.13 16.24 -20.66
C SER A 21 -1.32 14.94 -20.75
N HIS A 22 -0.15 15.00 -21.34
CA HIS A 22 0.85 13.93 -21.29
C HIS A 22 1.30 13.56 -19.86
N TYR A 23 0.86 14.31 -18.84
CA TYR A 23 1.21 14.11 -17.42
C TYR A 23 0.23 13.21 -16.65
N ARG A 24 -0.88 12.79 -17.25
CA ARG A 24 -1.92 12.01 -16.55
C ARG A 24 -1.66 10.50 -16.46
N LEU A 25 -0.78 9.96 -17.29
CA LEU A 25 -0.68 8.49 -17.41
C LEU A 25 0.21 7.82 -16.37
N SER A 26 1.27 8.46 -15.91
CA SER A 26 2.27 7.75 -15.09
C SER A 26 1.88 7.58 -13.62
N LEU A 27 0.99 8.42 -13.12
CA LEU A 27 0.63 8.48 -11.70
C LEU A 27 -0.77 7.92 -11.36
N MET A 28 -1.64 7.76 -12.35
CA MET A 28 -2.92 7.02 -12.17
C MET A 28 -2.72 5.55 -11.76
N PHE A 29 -1.48 5.15 -11.60
CA PHE A 29 -1.10 3.75 -11.46
C PHE A 29 -1.10 3.23 -10.04
N SER A 30 -1.14 4.10 -9.02
CA SER A 30 -1.18 3.56 -7.67
C SER A 30 -2.60 3.20 -7.22
N ASP A 31 -3.65 3.96 -7.55
CA ASP A 31 -4.80 3.91 -6.67
C ASP A 31 -6.18 3.63 -7.29
N ILE A 32 -6.56 4.27 -8.39
CA ILE A 32 -7.93 4.10 -8.92
C ILE A 32 -8.06 2.84 -9.78
N LEU A 33 -7.04 2.53 -10.60
CA LEU A 33 -7.06 1.33 -11.44
C LEU A 33 -6.82 0.04 -10.63
N LEU A 34 -6.02 0.08 -9.54
CA LEU A 34 -5.89 -1.07 -8.67
C LEU A 34 -7.21 -1.40 -7.96
N SER A 35 -7.95 -0.39 -7.49
CA SER A 35 -9.24 -0.61 -6.83
C SER A 35 -10.32 -1.13 -7.79
N GLU A 36 -10.39 -0.62 -9.01
CA GLU A 36 -11.33 -1.11 -10.02
C GLU A 36 -10.92 -2.48 -10.56
N LEU A 37 -9.63 -2.74 -10.75
CA LEU A 37 -9.14 -4.05 -11.19
C LEU A 37 -9.16 -5.11 -10.09
N LEU A 38 -9.04 -4.73 -8.82
CA LEU A 38 -9.32 -5.62 -7.69
C LEU A 38 -10.80 -5.99 -7.63
N SER A 39 -11.72 -5.10 -8.04
CA SER A 39 -13.14 -5.44 -8.21
C SER A 39 -13.38 -6.39 -9.40
N ILE A 40 -12.60 -6.26 -10.46
CA ILE A 40 -12.63 -7.15 -11.65
C ILE A 40 -11.92 -8.48 -11.35
N SER A 41 -10.88 -8.51 -10.49
CA SER A 41 -10.18 -9.74 -10.08
C SER A 41 -11.07 -10.70 -9.28
N LYS A 42 -12.18 -10.23 -8.71
CA LYS A 42 -13.25 -11.11 -8.16
C LYS A 42 -13.86 -12.03 -9.22
N PHE A 43 -13.70 -11.72 -10.51
CA PHE A 43 -14.22 -12.52 -11.63
C PHE A 43 -13.17 -13.27 -12.44
N LEU A 44 -11.87 -12.97 -12.26
CA LEU A 44 -10.81 -13.56 -13.08
C LEU A 44 -9.73 -14.18 -12.20
N ASN A 45 -9.59 -15.50 -12.28
CA ASN A 45 -8.47 -16.22 -11.68
C ASN A 45 -7.14 -15.65 -12.25
N TYR A 46 -6.14 -15.39 -11.43
CA TYR A 46 -4.82 -14.81 -11.82
C TYR A 46 -4.18 -15.54 -13.04
N GLN A 47 -4.46 -16.83 -13.21
CA GLN A 47 -4.03 -17.60 -14.39
C GLN A 47 -4.62 -17.05 -15.69
N ASN A 48 -5.82 -16.44 -15.64
CA ASN A 48 -6.44 -15.82 -16.82
C ASN A 48 -5.86 -14.43 -17.11
N ILE A 49 -5.36 -13.70 -16.12
CA ILE A 49 -4.69 -12.41 -16.33
C ILE A 49 -3.38 -12.63 -17.10
N LYS A 50 -2.61 -13.66 -16.74
CA LYS A 50 -1.34 -14.01 -17.41
C LYS A 50 -1.55 -14.50 -18.86
N THR A 51 -2.70 -15.13 -19.15
CA THR A 51 -3.06 -15.56 -20.52
C THR A 51 -3.68 -14.42 -21.35
N MET A 52 -4.37 -13.45 -20.72
CA MET A 52 -4.94 -12.31 -21.43
C MET A 52 -3.92 -11.23 -21.81
N SER A 53 -2.79 -11.12 -21.08
CA SER A 53 -1.75 -10.14 -21.37
C SER A 53 -1.03 -10.37 -22.72
N ASN A 54 -1.19 -11.53 -23.33
CA ASN A 54 -0.56 -11.85 -24.61
C ASN A 54 -1.41 -11.52 -25.85
N ASP A 55 -2.72 -11.22 -25.68
CA ASP A 55 -3.65 -11.08 -26.83
C ASP A 55 -4.16 -9.64 -27.05
N PHE A 56 -3.93 -8.69 -26.12
CA PHE A 56 -4.42 -7.32 -26.27
C PHE A 56 -3.27 -6.31 -26.28
N LYS A 57 -2.82 -5.96 -27.46
CA LYS A 57 -1.92 -4.81 -27.71
C LYS A 57 -2.76 -3.57 -28.01
N SER A 58 -3.23 -2.86 -27.01
CA SER A 58 -3.66 -1.47 -27.15
C SER A 58 -2.68 -0.55 -26.41
N ILE A 59 -2.36 0.57 -27.05
CA ILE A 59 -1.37 1.59 -26.61
C ILE A 59 -1.73 2.23 -25.25
N HIS A 60 -2.85 1.84 -24.63
CA HIS A 60 -3.40 2.43 -23.40
C HIS A 60 -3.67 1.40 -22.29
N GLU A 61 -3.20 0.16 -22.43
CA GLU A 61 -3.34 -0.83 -21.36
C GLU A 61 -2.14 -0.81 -20.44
N PHE A 62 -2.47 -0.64 -19.17
CA PHE A 62 -1.53 -0.66 -18.08
C PHE A 62 -0.84 -2.01 -17.96
N ASP A 63 0.47 -2.04 -18.12
CA ASP A 63 1.25 -3.26 -17.99
C ASP A 63 1.71 -3.47 -16.54
N PHE A 64 0.89 -4.20 -15.76
CA PHE A 64 1.25 -4.62 -14.40
C PHE A 64 2.61 -5.31 -14.33
N THR A 65 3.02 -5.97 -15.41
CA THR A 65 4.32 -6.65 -15.49
C THR A 65 5.45 -5.64 -15.39
N LEU A 66 5.33 -4.47 -16.02
CA LEU A 66 6.34 -3.40 -15.93
C LEU A 66 6.49 -2.89 -14.51
N ILE A 67 5.38 -2.64 -13.81
CA ILE A 67 5.41 -2.21 -12.41
C ILE A 67 6.03 -3.27 -11.53
N CYS A 68 5.58 -4.52 -11.63
CA CYS A 68 6.16 -5.61 -10.86
C CYS A 68 7.65 -5.75 -11.13
N ASN A 69 8.08 -5.68 -12.41
CA ASN A 69 9.49 -5.79 -12.77
C ASN A 69 10.33 -4.63 -12.24
N TYR A 70 9.78 -3.43 -12.20
CA TYR A 70 10.44 -2.28 -11.61
C TYR A 70 10.57 -2.41 -10.10
N PHE A 71 9.45 -2.59 -9.40
CA PHE A 71 9.43 -2.57 -7.95
C PHE A 71 10.06 -3.79 -7.30
N LYS A 72 10.05 -4.99 -7.95
CA LYS A 72 10.73 -6.18 -7.40
C LYS A 72 12.26 -6.04 -7.31
N ALA A 73 12.85 -5.09 -8.06
CA ALA A 73 14.27 -4.80 -7.97
C ALA A 73 14.64 -3.94 -6.74
N LEU A 74 13.64 -3.42 -6.01
CA LEU A 74 13.81 -2.59 -4.82
C LEU A 74 13.62 -3.43 -3.56
N LYS A 75 14.40 -3.10 -2.51
CA LYS A 75 14.24 -3.74 -1.20
C LYS A 75 12.94 -3.35 -0.48
N ARG A 76 12.43 -2.15 -0.77
CA ARG A 76 11.14 -1.62 -0.27
C ARG A 76 10.39 -1.00 -1.44
N GLN A 77 9.09 -1.18 -1.45
CA GLN A 77 8.22 -0.66 -2.50
C GLN A 77 7.56 0.68 -2.12
N GLY A 78 7.90 1.22 -0.94
CA GLY A 78 7.40 2.49 -0.43
C GLY A 78 8.31 3.10 0.64
N PRO A 79 8.06 4.37 1.04
CA PRO A 79 8.82 5.06 2.07
C PRO A 79 8.75 4.36 3.42
N GLY A 80 9.86 4.31 4.12
CA GLY A 80 10.01 3.70 5.45
C GLY A 80 11.44 3.32 5.74
N SER A 81 11.72 2.88 6.95
CA SER A 81 13.04 2.38 7.36
C SER A 81 12.92 1.37 8.49
N PRO A 82 13.96 0.55 8.77
CA PRO A 82 13.97 -0.33 9.94
C PRO A 82 13.76 0.41 11.26
N GLU A 83 14.25 1.62 11.38
CA GLU A 83 14.14 2.44 12.59
C GLU A 83 12.70 2.89 12.85
N VAL A 84 11.95 3.26 11.81
CA VAL A 84 10.53 3.62 11.99
C VAL A 84 9.66 2.40 12.25
N THR A 85 9.98 1.23 11.66
CA THR A 85 9.35 -0.05 11.98
C THR A 85 9.59 -0.38 13.47
N GLN A 86 10.84 -0.27 13.95
CA GLN A 86 11.18 -0.45 15.37
C GLN A 86 10.42 0.52 16.27
N LYS A 87 10.40 1.81 15.89
CA LYS A 87 9.68 2.83 16.65
C LYS A 87 8.18 2.50 16.74
N ALA A 88 7.56 2.08 15.65
CA ALA A 88 6.15 1.71 15.66
C ALA A 88 5.86 0.50 16.55
N VAL A 89 6.71 -0.54 16.52
CA VAL A 89 6.60 -1.70 17.42
C VAL A 89 6.71 -1.28 18.89
N SER A 90 7.50 -0.26 19.24
CA SER A 90 7.64 0.19 20.63
C SER A 90 6.36 0.76 21.25
N PHE A 91 5.37 1.11 20.45
CA PHE A 91 4.03 1.54 20.93
C PHE A 91 3.03 0.39 21.07
N ILE A 92 3.44 -0.82 20.69
CA ILE A 92 2.62 -2.03 20.81
C ILE A 92 3.03 -2.75 22.08
N ASN A 93 2.06 -3.19 22.88
CA ASN A 93 2.35 -4.01 24.03
C ASN A 93 3.13 -5.27 23.62
N GLU A 94 3.91 -5.82 24.54
CA GLU A 94 4.72 -7.00 24.26
C GLU A 94 3.86 -8.14 23.68
N LEU A 95 4.20 -8.53 22.44
CA LEU A 95 3.56 -9.64 21.76
C LEU A 95 4.20 -10.95 22.21
N SER A 96 3.37 -11.94 22.48
CA SER A 96 3.88 -13.28 22.85
C SER A 96 4.66 -13.92 21.67
N ASP A 97 5.52 -14.88 21.99
CA ASP A 97 6.23 -15.68 20.99
C ASP A 97 5.27 -16.51 20.10
N LYS A 98 3.99 -16.62 20.49
CA LYS A 98 2.92 -17.29 19.73
C LYS A 98 2.00 -16.30 19.02
N ALA A 99 2.33 -15.01 19.04
CA ALA A 99 1.51 -14.01 18.37
C ALA A 99 1.38 -14.31 16.86
N ARG A 100 0.18 -14.09 16.34
CA ARG A 100 -0.12 -14.20 14.92
C ARG A 100 -0.18 -12.80 14.32
N ILE A 101 0.69 -12.55 13.37
CA ILE A 101 0.90 -11.24 12.75
C ILE A 101 0.62 -11.37 11.26
N ALA A 102 -0.14 -10.45 10.71
CA ALA A 102 -0.31 -10.29 9.27
C ALA A 102 0.39 -9.01 8.80
N ASP A 103 1.24 -9.08 7.76
CA ASP A 103 1.74 -7.92 7.03
C ASP A 103 1.00 -7.85 5.69
N ILE A 104 0.08 -6.89 5.55
CA ILE A 104 -0.84 -6.78 4.41
C ILE A 104 -0.29 -5.77 3.41
N GLY A 105 -0.10 -6.21 2.15
CA GLY A 105 0.66 -5.48 1.14
C GLY A 105 2.15 -5.55 1.44
N CYS A 106 2.64 -6.75 1.73
CA CYS A 106 4.01 -6.96 2.23
C CYS A 106 5.11 -6.72 1.16
N GLY A 107 4.75 -6.62 -0.11
CA GLY A 107 5.71 -6.50 -1.20
C GLY A 107 6.73 -7.63 -1.19
N THR A 108 8.00 -7.29 -1.38
CA THR A 108 9.12 -8.24 -1.30
C THR A 108 9.61 -8.49 0.13
N GLY A 109 8.94 -7.94 1.15
CA GLY A 109 9.18 -8.22 2.56
C GLY A 109 10.23 -7.34 3.24
N GLY A 110 10.64 -6.22 2.64
CA GLY A 110 11.67 -5.35 3.23
C GLY A 110 11.32 -4.86 4.64
N GLN A 111 10.08 -4.40 4.85
CA GLN A 111 9.56 -4.02 6.17
C GLN A 111 9.28 -5.24 7.05
N THR A 112 8.83 -6.36 6.46
CA THR A 112 8.52 -7.57 7.23
C THR A 112 9.76 -8.15 7.88
N MET A 113 10.89 -8.18 7.16
CA MET A 113 12.17 -8.66 7.72
C MET A 113 12.65 -7.73 8.86
N ALA A 114 12.43 -6.42 8.75
CA ALA A 114 12.68 -5.50 9.85
C ALA A 114 11.75 -5.79 11.04
N LEU A 115 10.44 -5.94 10.81
CA LEU A 115 9.45 -6.28 11.85
C LEU A 115 9.81 -7.59 12.56
N ALA A 116 10.28 -8.58 11.82
CA ALA A 116 10.71 -9.86 12.36
C ALA A 116 11.85 -9.75 13.38
N ASN A 117 12.70 -8.74 13.30
CA ASN A 117 13.75 -8.52 14.27
C ASN A 117 13.24 -8.03 15.63
N TYR A 118 12.04 -7.47 15.67
CA TYR A 118 11.46 -6.86 16.88
C TYR A 118 10.27 -7.64 17.43
N THR A 119 9.85 -8.71 16.76
CA THR A 119 8.77 -9.60 17.18
C THR A 119 9.22 -11.04 17.08
N LYS A 120 8.68 -11.93 17.92
CA LYS A 120 9.00 -13.35 17.88
C LYS A 120 7.86 -14.21 17.32
N GLY A 121 6.69 -13.61 17.10
CA GLY A 121 5.50 -14.30 16.60
C GLY A 121 5.63 -14.80 15.16
N GLN A 122 4.61 -15.52 14.72
CA GLN A 122 4.46 -15.97 13.34
C GLN A 122 3.97 -14.81 12.48
N ILE A 123 4.66 -14.49 11.39
CA ILE A 123 4.30 -13.41 10.46
C ILE A 123 3.87 -14.02 9.13
N THR A 124 2.65 -13.71 8.70
CA THR A 124 2.15 -14.03 7.37
C THR A 124 2.13 -12.74 6.54
N GLY A 125 3.01 -12.64 5.55
CA GLY A 125 2.98 -11.57 4.55
C GLY A 125 1.96 -11.89 3.46
N ILE A 126 1.15 -10.91 3.06
CA ILE A 126 0.15 -11.04 2.00
C ILE A 126 0.40 -9.98 0.95
N ASP A 127 0.53 -10.40 -0.29
CA ASP A 127 0.60 -9.51 -1.45
C ASP A 127 -0.11 -10.11 -2.64
N LEU A 128 -0.60 -9.27 -3.53
CA LEU A 128 -1.32 -9.68 -4.73
C LEU A 128 -0.39 -10.32 -5.76
N PHE A 129 0.88 -9.92 -5.80
CA PHE A 129 1.82 -10.27 -6.85
C PHE A 129 2.65 -11.50 -6.50
N PRO A 130 2.53 -12.63 -7.24
CA PRO A 130 3.30 -13.85 -6.98
C PRO A 130 4.80 -13.64 -7.02
N ASP A 131 5.32 -12.81 -7.93
CA ASP A 131 6.74 -12.51 -8.05
C ASP A 131 7.28 -11.81 -6.78
N PHE A 132 6.47 -10.94 -6.15
CA PHE A 132 6.84 -10.33 -4.87
C PHE A 132 6.87 -11.37 -3.76
N ILE A 133 5.90 -12.28 -3.71
CA ILE A 133 5.83 -13.34 -2.70
C ILE A 133 6.97 -14.36 -2.87
N GLU A 134 7.37 -14.66 -4.10
CA GLU A 134 8.57 -15.50 -4.34
C GLU A 134 9.82 -14.85 -3.74
N LEU A 135 10.03 -13.54 -4.02
CA LEU A 135 11.14 -12.78 -3.44
C LEU A 135 11.01 -12.60 -1.93
N PHE A 136 9.81 -12.38 -1.42
CA PHE A 136 9.55 -12.32 0.03
C PHE A 136 10.04 -13.60 0.73
N ASN A 137 9.63 -14.76 0.24
CA ASN A 137 10.03 -16.04 0.85
C ASN A 137 11.54 -16.30 0.72
N LYS A 138 12.17 -15.87 -0.39
CA LYS A 138 13.62 -15.91 -0.54
C LYS A 138 14.30 -14.98 0.48
N ASN A 139 13.82 -13.75 0.64
CA ASN A 139 14.34 -12.80 1.61
C ASN A 139 14.17 -13.29 3.06
N ALA A 140 13.10 -14.03 3.36
CA ALA A 140 12.91 -14.66 4.68
C ALA A 140 13.97 -15.73 4.96
N ILE A 141 14.35 -16.53 3.95
CA ILE A 141 15.44 -17.52 4.05
C ILE A 141 16.78 -16.79 4.25
N GLU A 142 17.06 -15.74 3.46
CA GLU A 142 18.30 -14.96 3.57
C GLU A 142 18.43 -14.27 4.94
N ALA A 143 17.28 -13.87 5.53
CA ALA A 143 17.21 -13.29 6.87
C ALA A 143 17.17 -14.32 8.01
N HIS A 144 17.23 -15.63 7.71
CA HIS A 144 17.15 -16.73 8.67
C HIS A 144 15.92 -16.69 9.57
N CYS A 145 14.75 -16.36 9.00
CA CYS A 145 13.48 -16.29 9.72
C CYS A 145 12.33 -17.06 9.03
N GLU A 146 12.64 -17.91 8.04
CA GLU A 146 11.67 -18.68 7.24
C GLU A 146 10.83 -19.69 8.06
N ASP A 147 11.26 -20.02 9.27
CA ASP A 147 10.54 -20.85 10.21
C ASP A 147 9.29 -20.18 10.78
N ARG A 148 9.25 -18.85 10.77
CA ARG A 148 8.17 -18.02 11.35
C ARG A 148 7.68 -16.88 10.46
N VAL A 149 8.32 -16.63 9.34
CA VAL A 149 7.92 -15.58 8.37
C VAL A 149 7.64 -16.23 7.03
N LYS A 150 6.40 -16.11 6.55
CA LYS A 150 5.96 -16.71 5.30
C LYS A 150 5.09 -15.76 4.49
N GLY A 151 5.43 -15.59 3.22
CA GLY A 151 4.59 -14.87 2.26
C GLY A 151 3.61 -15.81 1.56
N ILE A 152 2.39 -15.32 1.35
CA ILE A 152 1.35 -15.98 0.56
C ILE A 152 0.73 -14.98 -0.42
N VAL A 153 0.39 -15.47 -1.61
CA VAL A 153 -0.37 -14.66 -2.59
C VAL A 153 -1.80 -14.51 -2.11
N GLY A 154 -2.26 -13.26 -2.03
CA GLY A 154 -3.62 -12.96 -1.59
C GLY A 154 -3.99 -11.51 -1.80
N SER A 155 -5.29 -11.22 -1.78
CA SER A 155 -5.82 -9.86 -1.86
C SER A 155 -6.11 -9.31 -0.47
N MET A 156 -5.81 -8.02 -0.28
CA MET A 156 -6.16 -7.30 0.96
C MET A 156 -7.68 -7.11 1.13
N ASP A 157 -8.48 -7.28 0.06
CA ASP A 157 -9.94 -7.31 0.09
C ASP A 157 -10.52 -8.65 0.59
N ALA A 158 -9.73 -9.73 0.54
CA ALA A 158 -10.18 -11.09 0.85
C ALA A 158 -9.11 -11.83 1.65
N LEU A 159 -8.85 -11.34 2.85
CA LEU A 159 -7.81 -11.90 3.73
C LEU A 159 -8.16 -13.32 4.16
N PRO A 160 -7.19 -14.27 4.16
CA PRO A 160 -7.42 -15.67 4.46
C PRO A 160 -7.38 -15.98 5.96
N PHE A 161 -7.89 -15.06 6.79
CA PHE A 161 -7.90 -15.20 8.24
C PHE A 161 -9.31 -15.40 8.77
N GLN A 162 -9.42 -16.04 9.93
CA GLN A 162 -10.65 -16.13 10.69
C GLN A 162 -10.85 -14.87 11.54
N GLU A 163 -12.08 -14.62 11.97
CA GLU A 163 -12.36 -13.56 12.93
C GLU A 163 -11.59 -13.80 14.25
N GLU A 164 -11.09 -12.72 14.83
CA GLU A 164 -10.31 -12.74 16.09
C GLU A 164 -9.08 -13.68 16.07
N GLU A 165 -8.44 -13.82 14.91
CA GLU A 165 -7.27 -14.69 14.74
C GLU A 165 -5.94 -13.98 15.01
N LEU A 166 -5.83 -12.68 14.67
CA LEU A 166 -4.59 -11.94 14.65
C LEU A 166 -4.36 -11.13 15.93
N ASP A 167 -3.12 -11.14 16.39
CA ASP A 167 -2.66 -10.28 17.48
C ASP A 167 -2.21 -8.91 16.95
N LEU A 168 -1.69 -8.86 15.71
CA LEU A 168 -1.22 -7.65 15.04
C LEU A 168 -1.53 -7.71 13.55
N ILE A 169 -2.07 -6.62 13.02
CA ILE A 169 -2.10 -6.30 11.59
C ILE A 169 -1.09 -5.18 11.33
N TRP A 170 -0.22 -5.42 10.35
CA TRP A 170 0.81 -4.50 9.88
C TRP A 170 0.58 -4.17 8.42
N SER A 171 0.83 -2.91 7.99
CA SER A 171 0.75 -2.53 6.58
C SER A 171 1.52 -1.22 6.36
N GLU A 172 2.70 -1.30 5.76
CA GLU A 172 3.48 -0.11 5.42
C GLU A 172 3.34 0.24 3.94
N GLY A 173 2.78 1.43 3.64
CA GLY A 173 2.65 1.94 2.28
C GLY A 173 1.72 1.14 1.38
N ALA A 174 0.66 0.53 1.93
CA ALA A 174 -0.20 -0.35 1.15
C ALA A 174 -1.71 -0.19 1.39
N ILE A 175 -2.14 0.20 2.59
CA ILE A 175 -3.58 0.29 2.94
C ILE A 175 -4.37 1.22 2.00
N TYR A 176 -3.73 2.24 1.43
CA TYR A 176 -4.33 3.17 0.50
C TYR A 176 -4.95 2.48 -0.74
N ASN A 177 -4.42 1.30 -1.13
CA ASN A 177 -4.93 0.55 -2.29
C ASN A 177 -6.39 0.08 -2.15
N ILE A 178 -6.91 -0.01 -0.93
CA ILE A 178 -8.33 -0.25 -0.67
C ILE A 178 -9.02 0.91 0.03
N GLY A 179 -8.27 1.97 0.33
CA GLY A 179 -8.70 3.12 1.11
C GLY A 179 -8.51 2.90 2.61
N PHE A 180 -7.98 3.94 3.29
CA PHE A 180 -7.65 3.87 4.71
C PHE A 180 -8.88 3.56 5.58
N GLU A 181 -10.00 4.30 5.39
CA GLU A 181 -11.21 4.09 6.18
C GLU A 181 -11.78 2.67 5.96
N ARG A 182 -11.78 2.21 4.71
CA ARG A 182 -12.23 0.86 4.37
C ARG A 182 -11.34 -0.21 5.00
N GLY A 183 -10.02 -0.10 4.86
CA GLY A 183 -9.08 -1.05 5.46
C GLY A 183 -9.22 -1.13 6.97
N MET A 184 -9.33 0.02 7.66
CA MET A 184 -9.57 0.06 9.10
C MET A 184 -10.85 -0.68 9.50
N ASN A 185 -11.96 -0.48 8.77
CA ASN A 185 -13.22 -1.12 9.07
C ASN A 185 -13.21 -2.63 8.77
N GLU A 186 -12.73 -3.03 7.59
CA GLU A 186 -12.81 -4.43 7.14
C GLU A 186 -11.82 -5.34 7.88
N TRP A 187 -10.62 -4.82 8.25
CA TRP A 187 -9.59 -5.62 8.89
C TRP A 187 -9.80 -5.77 10.41
N ASN A 188 -10.57 -4.88 11.05
CA ASN A 188 -10.84 -4.92 12.48
C ASN A 188 -11.35 -6.30 12.95
N LYS A 189 -12.21 -6.96 12.17
CA LYS A 189 -12.80 -8.25 12.53
C LYS A 189 -11.77 -9.35 12.74
N PHE A 190 -10.63 -9.30 12.02
CA PHE A 190 -9.58 -10.32 12.12
C PHE A 190 -8.71 -10.17 13.36
N LEU A 191 -8.69 -8.99 13.97
CA LEU A 191 -7.94 -8.76 15.21
C LEU A 191 -8.67 -9.39 16.41
N LYS A 192 -7.89 -10.04 17.27
CA LYS A 192 -8.31 -10.41 18.60
C LYS A 192 -8.69 -9.19 19.42
N LYS A 193 -9.42 -9.41 20.53
CA LYS A 193 -9.61 -8.35 21.54
C LYS A 193 -8.27 -7.87 22.04
N ASN A 194 -8.09 -6.55 22.12
CA ASN A 194 -6.82 -5.89 22.44
C ASN A 194 -5.70 -6.12 21.41
N GLY A 195 -5.96 -6.72 20.26
CA GLY A 195 -5.03 -6.79 19.16
C GLY A 195 -4.74 -5.40 18.57
N PHE A 196 -3.64 -5.26 17.87
CA PHE A 196 -3.16 -3.99 17.34
C PHE A 196 -3.22 -3.94 15.83
N ILE A 197 -3.40 -2.73 15.31
CA ILE A 197 -3.15 -2.38 13.92
C ILE A 197 -2.06 -1.32 13.87
N ALA A 198 -1.13 -1.44 12.92
CA ALA A 198 -0.10 -0.46 12.66
C ALA A 198 0.08 -0.30 11.16
N VAL A 199 -0.20 0.88 10.64
CA VAL A 199 -0.17 1.16 9.20
C VAL A 199 0.50 2.50 8.91
N THR A 200 1.10 2.65 7.74
CA THR A 200 1.52 3.95 7.23
C THR A 200 0.56 4.42 6.13
N GLU A 201 0.26 5.71 6.17
CA GLU A 201 -0.71 6.32 5.28
C GLU A 201 -0.31 7.74 4.90
N ALA A 202 -0.53 8.13 3.64
CA ALA A 202 -0.33 9.48 3.15
C ALA A 202 -1.26 10.46 3.86
N SER A 203 -0.71 11.52 4.41
CA SER A 203 -1.48 12.48 5.20
C SER A 203 -1.01 13.91 5.02
N TRP A 204 -1.95 14.83 5.09
CA TRP A 204 -1.67 16.25 5.14
C TRP A 204 -1.19 16.66 6.54
N PHE A 205 -0.12 17.46 6.59
CA PHE A 205 0.41 18.03 7.84
C PHE A 205 -0.21 19.39 8.16
N THR A 206 -0.75 20.06 7.15
CA THR A 206 -1.32 21.40 7.24
C THR A 206 -2.76 21.43 6.71
N PRO A 207 -3.61 22.32 7.23
CA PRO A 207 -4.96 22.52 6.70
C PRO A 207 -4.97 23.20 5.33
N GLU A 208 -3.97 24.04 5.05
CA GLU A 208 -3.77 24.73 3.78
C GLU A 208 -2.47 24.30 3.13
N ARG A 209 -2.45 24.21 1.80
CA ARG A 209 -1.31 23.76 1.01
C ARG A 209 -1.37 24.37 -0.40
N PRO A 210 -0.23 24.41 -1.12
CA PRO A 210 -0.21 24.87 -2.51
C PRO A 210 -1.08 23.98 -3.40
N SER A 211 -1.77 24.62 -4.36
CA SER A 211 -2.69 23.92 -5.27
C SER A 211 -2.00 22.83 -6.10
N GLU A 212 -0.75 23.04 -6.51
CA GLU A 212 0.00 22.04 -7.30
C GLU A 212 0.07 20.67 -6.61
N ILE A 213 0.37 20.66 -5.29
CA ILE A 213 0.44 19.39 -4.56
C ILE A 213 -0.94 18.87 -4.16
N GLU A 214 -1.90 19.76 -3.93
CA GLU A 214 -3.28 19.37 -3.69
C GLU A 214 -3.89 18.71 -4.93
N ASP A 215 -3.74 19.33 -6.11
CA ASP A 215 -4.24 18.80 -7.38
C ASP A 215 -3.58 17.43 -7.71
N PHE A 216 -2.28 17.30 -7.42
CA PHE A 216 -1.58 16.04 -7.59
C PHE A 216 -2.21 14.92 -6.75
N TRP A 217 -2.37 15.13 -5.45
CA TRP A 217 -2.93 14.11 -4.57
C TRP A 217 -4.41 13.86 -4.82
N MET A 218 -5.19 14.90 -5.12
CA MET A 218 -6.60 14.74 -5.49
C MET A 218 -6.80 13.93 -6.78
N ALA A 219 -5.82 13.97 -7.69
CA ALA A 219 -5.84 13.17 -8.92
C ALA A 219 -5.39 11.73 -8.71
N ASN A 220 -4.50 11.46 -7.73
CA ASN A 220 -3.87 10.16 -7.54
C ASN A 220 -4.39 9.39 -6.33
N TYR A 221 -4.69 10.09 -5.24
CA TYR A 221 -5.26 9.51 -4.02
C TYR A 221 -6.18 10.52 -3.32
N PRO A 222 -7.43 10.68 -3.77
CA PRO A 222 -8.36 11.65 -3.22
C PRO A 222 -8.77 11.41 -1.76
N GLU A 223 -8.46 10.22 -1.21
CA GLU A 223 -8.67 9.90 0.20
C GLU A 223 -7.57 10.42 1.14
N ILE A 224 -6.51 11.06 0.62
CA ILE A 224 -5.51 11.72 1.47
C ILE A 224 -6.21 12.77 2.34
N ASP A 225 -5.95 12.75 3.65
CA ASP A 225 -6.60 13.64 4.60
C ASP A 225 -5.65 14.04 5.73
N THR A 226 -6.08 14.94 6.59
CA THR A 226 -5.28 15.41 7.73
C THR A 226 -5.16 14.33 8.81
N ILE A 227 -4.07 14.39 9.58
CA ILE A 227 -3.81 13.45 10.68
C ILE A 227 -5.02 13.36 11.65
N PRO A 228 -5.66 14.45 12.11
CA PRO A 228 -6.82 14.35 12.99
C PRO A 228 -8.00 13.60 12.37
N ARG A 229 -8.21 13.74 11.05
CA ARG A 229 -9.30 13.03 10.37
C ARG A 229 -9.02 11.53 10.23
N LYS A 230 -7.77 11.16 9.92
CA LYS A 230 -7.34 9.75 9.89
C LYS A 230 -7.48 9.10 11.28
N ILE A 231 -7.12 9.80 12.36
CA ILE A 231 -7.34 9.34 13.74
C ILE A 231 -8.83 9.13 14.01
N MET A 232 -9.68 10.07 13.62
CA MET A 232 -11.14 9.94 13.79
C MET A 232 -11.70 8.74 12.99
N GLN A 233 -11.17 8.43 11.81
CA GLN A 233 -11.54 7.24 11.05
C GLN A 233 -11.15 5.95 11.79
N MET A 234 -9.96 5.90 12.43
CA MET A 234 -9.57 4.78 13.28
C MET A 234 -10.52 4.59 14.47
N GLU A 235 -10.88 5.68 15.16
CA GLU A 235 -11.82 5.63 16.30
C GLU A 235 -13.19 5.10 15.86
N LYS A 236 -13.72 5.60 14.74
CA LYS A 236 -14.99 5.13 14.16
C LYS A 236 -14.94 3.65 13.77
N ALA A 237 -13.80 3.17 13.31
CA ALA A 237 -13.58 1.75 12.98
C ALA A 237 -13.40 0.86 14.22
N GLY A 238 -13.49 1.41 15.43
CA GLY A 238 -13.44 0.66 16.68
C GLY A 238 -12.04 0.46 17.24
N TYR A 239 -11.10 1.31 16.88
CA TYR A 239 -9.76 1.33 17.49
C TYR A 239 -9.64 2.44 18.54
N ILE A 240 -8.79 2.20 19.52
CA ILE A 240 -8.25 3.21 20.42
C ILE A 240 -6.90 3.64 19.85
N PRO A 241 -6.75 4.86 19.30
CA PRO A 241 -5.47 5.34 18.80
C PRO A 241 -4.43 5.34 19.92
N THR A 242 -3.34 4.61 19.73
CA THR A 242 -2.27 4.46 20.74
C THR A 242 -1.12 5.44 20.47
N ALA A 243 -0.74 5.57 19.19
CA ALA A 243 0.29 6.50 18.75
C ALA A 243 0.12 6.84 17.27
N HIS A 244 0.67 7.96 16.89
CA HIS A 244 0.95 8.30 15.49
C HIS A 244 2.23 9.13 15.42
N PHE A 245 2.95 9.05 14.32
CA PHE A 245 4.10 9.89 14.08
C PHE A 245 4.40 10.03 12.59
N ILE A 246 4.85 11.20 12.19
CA ILE A 246 5.30 11.47 10.82
C ILE A 246 6.60 10.71 10.57
N LEU A 247 6.69 10.04 9.41
CA LEU A 247 7.93 9.41 8.97
C LEU A 247 8.98 10.49 8.69
N PRO A 248 10.21 10.34 9.20
CA PRO A 248 11.29 11.28 8.92
C PRO A 248 11.67 11.28 7.43
N GLU A 249 12.21 12.39 6.97
CA GLU A 249 12.56 12.63 5.56
C GLU A 249 13.43 11.54 4.95
N ASN A 250 14.36 10.97 5.73
CA ASN A 250 15.25 9.92 5.24
C ASN A 250 14.52 8.64 4.83
N CYS A 251 13.30 8.39 5.33
CA CYS A 251 12.45 7.29 4.84
C CYS A 251 12.11 7.42 3.36
N TRP A 252 11.98 8.66 2.88
CA TRP A 252 11.71 8.99 1.49
C TRP A 252 13.00 9.10 0.68
N THR A 253 13.94 9.92 1.15
CA THR A 253 15.14 10.27 0.37
C THR A 253 16.15 9.13 0.33
N GLU A 254 16.56 8.57 1.47
CA GLU A 254 17.63 7.58 1.56
C GLU A 254 17.13 6.15 1.38
N HIS A 255 15.93 5.84 1.93
CA HIS A 255 15.42 4.46 1.95
C HIS A 255 14.47 4.14 0.79
N PHE A 256 13.95 5.14 0.08
CA PHE A 256 13.02 4.92 -1.02
C PHE A 256 13.52 5.52 -2.35
N TYR A 257 13.78 6.83 -2.45
CA TYR A 257 14.17 7.43 -3.74
C TYR A 257 15.62 7.12 -4.14
N ALA A 258 16.58 7.26 -3.25
CA ALA A 258 17.99 7.01 -3.60
C ALA A 258 18.24 5.58 -4.15
N PRO A 259 17.66 4.50 -3.58
CA PRO A 259 17.80 3.16 -4.14
C PRO A 259 17.16 2.98 -5.52
N GLN A 260 16.22 3.84 -5.91
CA GLN A 260 15.58 3.76 -7.23
C GLN A 260 16.49 4.20 -8.37
N LEU A 261 17.45 5.11 -8.14
CA LEU A 261 18.28 5.66 -9.20
C LEU A 261 18.97 4.58 -10.07
N PRO A 262 19.75 3.65 -9.51
CA PRO A 262 20.37 2.59 -10.32
C PRO A 262 19.33 1.63 -10.92
N VAL A 263 18.21 1.41 -10.27
CA VAL A 263 17.13 0.55 -10.77
C VAL A 263 16.45 1.20 -11.98
N GLN A 264 16.20 2.52 -11.94
CA GLN A 264 15.65 3.28 -13.06
C GLN A 264 16.55 3.22 -14.31
N GLU A 265 17.86 3.37 -14.11
CA GLU A 265 18.82 3.30 -15.21
C GLU A 265 18.84 1.90 -15.85
N ALA A 266 18.87 0.85 -15.02
CA ALA A 266 18.84 -0.53 -15.48
C ALA A 266 17.51 -0.85 -16.21
N PHE A 267 16.40 -0.41 -15.65
CA PHE A 267 15.07 -0.62 -16.19
C PHE A 267 14.89 0.07 -17.55
N LEU A 268 15.28 1.34 -17.68
CA LEU A 268 15.22 2.06 -18.96
C LEU A 268 16.12 1.44 -20.02
N LYS A 269 17.22 0.81 -19.63
CA LYS A 269 18.10 0.08 -20.55
C LYS A 269 17.48 -1.24 -20.99
N GLU A 270 16.88 -1.98 -20.08
CA GLU A 270 16.20 -3.26 -20.35
C GLU A 270 14.99 -3.07 -21.26
N TYR A 271 14.19 -2.02 -20.99
CA TYR A 271 12.99 -1.68 -21.75
C TYR A 271 13.21 -0.55 -22.76
N ALA A 272 14.40 -0.47 -23.40
CA ALA A 272 14.74 0.59 -24.35
C ALA A 272 13.73 0.64 -25.51
N GLY A 273 13.13 1.82 -25.73
CA GLY A 273 12.10 2.05 -26.75
C GLY A 273 10.67 1.69 -26.32
N ASN A 274 10.45 1.25 -25.09
CA ASN A 274 9.12 1.06 -24.52
C ASN A 274 8.64 2.37 -23.87
N GLU A 275 7.61 3.00 -24.46
CA GLU A 275 7.07 4.29 -23.99
C GLU A 275 6.47 4.14 -22.57
N ALA A 276 5.73 3.06 -22.26
CA ALA A 276 5.13 2.86 -20.95
C ALA A 276 6.19 2.73 -19.84
N ALA A 277 7.32 2.10 -20.13
CA ALA A 277 8.45 2.02 -19.20
C ALA A 277 9.09 3.40 -18.98
N ALA A 278 9.24 4.20 -20.01
CA ALA A 278 9.76 5.57 -19.92
C ALA A 278 8.80 6.47 -19.12
N ASP A 279 7.49 6.34 -19.33
CA ASP A 279 6.45 7.08 -18.61
C ASP A 279 6.43 6.70 -17.12
N LEU A 280 6.55 5.41 -16.79
CA LEU A 280 6.65 4.94 -15.41
C LEU A 280 7.81 5.64 -14.68
N ILE A 281 9.01 5.63 -15.27
CA ILE A 281 10.18 6.25 -14.64
C ILE A 281 10.04 7.78 -14.56
N THR A 282 9.46 8.42 -15.58
CA THR A 282 9.18 9.85 -15.57
C THR A 282 8.25 10.21 -14.40
N GLY A 283 7.23 9.39 -14.16
CA GLY A 283 6.32 9.58 -13.04
C GLY A 283 7.00 9.43 -11.68
N GLN A 284 7.82 8.39 -11.50
CA GLN A 284 8.56 8.21 -10.25
C GLN A 284 9.48 9.41 -9.94
N ARG A 285 10.16 9.96 -10.95
CA ARG A 285 11.01 11.16 -10.81
C ARG A 285 10.20 12.43 -10.54
N TYR A 286 9.01 12.52 -11.12
CA TYR A 286 8.11 13.64 -10.86
C TYR A 286 7.59 13.61 -9.41
N GLU A 287 7.16 12.45 -8.92
CA GLU A 287 6.76 12.26 -7.52
C GLU A 287 7.89 12.64 -6.55
N GLU A 288 9.12 12.19 -6.81
CA GLU A 288 10.30 12.59 -6.02
C GLU A 288 10.49 14.11 -6.02
N SER A 289 10.34 14.77 -7.18
CA SER A 289 10.47 16.22 -7.29
C SER A 289 9.40 16.97 -6.49
N LEU A 290 8.16 16.46 -6.50
CA LEU A 290 7.05 17.01 -5.70
C LEU A 290 7.29 16.81 -4.21
N TYR A 291 7.77 15.64 -3.79
CA TYR A 291 8.12 15.41 -2.39
C TYR A 291 9.21 16.37 -1.92
N ASN A 292 10.30 16.53 -2.67
CA ASN A 292 11.37 17.45 -2.33
C ASN A 292 10.90 18.91 -2.21
N LYS A 293 9.90 19.30 -3.00
CA LYS A 293 9.33 20.65 -3.00
C LYS A 293 8.29 20.87 -1.90
N TYR A 294 7.52 19.83 -1.53
CA TYR A 294 6.32 19.97 -0.73
C TYR A 294 6.28 19.09 0.53
N LYS A 295 7.39 18.50 0.94
CA LYS A 295 7.51 17.64 2.13
C LYS A 295 7.06 18.27 3.44
N GLU A 296 6.96 19.61 3.49
CA GLU A 296 6.44 20.34 4.66
C GLU A 296 4.90 20.24 4.77
N TYR A 297 4.21 19.85 3.70
CA TYR A 297 2.75 19.83 3.63
C TYR A 297 2.17 18.43 3.73
N TYR A 298 2.91 17.40 3.34
CA TYR A 298 2.45 16.01 3.34
C TYR A 298 3.58 15.01 3.52
N GLY A 299 3.19 13.79 3.82
CA GLY A 299 4.07 12.63 3.86
C GLY A 299 3.38 11.44 4.48
N TYR A 300 4.11 10.38 4.71
CA TYR A 300 3.55 9.23 5.42
C TYR A 300 3.56 9.45 6.92
N VAL A 301 2.46 9.03 7.54
CA VAL A 301 2.29 8.98 8.99
C VAL A 301 2.07 7.53 9.39
N PHE A 302 2.78 7.08 10.40
CA PHE A 302 2.48 5.81 11.05
C PHE A 302 1.31 6.00 12.00
N TYR A 303 0.27 5.18 11.86
CA TYR A 303 -0.90 5.14 12.73
C TYR A 303 -0.94 3.80 13.44
N ILE A 304 -0.95 3.83 14.77
CA ILE A 304 -1.01 2.64 15.63
C ILE A 304 -2.26 2.74 16.50
N GLY A 305 -3.06 1.67 16.50
CA GLY A 305 -4.27 1.60 17.32
C GLY A 305 -4.51 0.21 17.87
N GLN A 306 -5.18 0.15 19.01
CA GLN A 306 -5.60 -1.08 19.64
C GLN A 306 -7.09 -1.33 19.42
N LYS A 307 -7.49 -2.55 19.04
CA LYS A 307 -8.90 -2.92 18.91
C LYS A 307 -9.62 -2.72 20.24
N SER A 308 -10.70 -1.92 20.20
CA SER A 308 -11.54 -1.65 21.37
C SER A 308 -12.35 -2.89 21.79
N ASN A 309 -12.46 -3.12 23.07
CA ASN A 309 -13.28 -4.20 23.66
C ASN A 309 -14.79 -3.86 23.78
N GLY A 310 -15.33 -3.09 22.84
CA GLY A 310 -16.74 -2.69 22.87
C GLY A 310 -17.06 -1.54 23.85
N ARG A 311 -16.03 -0.92 24.45
CA ARG A 311 -16.18 0.40 25.07
C ARG A 311 -15.80 1.43 24.05
N ASN A 312 -16.74 2.24 23.59
CA ASN A 312 -16.40 3.45 22.84
C ASN A 312 -15.37 4.22 23.68
N ALA A 313 -14.34 4.79 23.02
CA ALA A 313 -13.28 5.56 23.68
C ALA A 313 -13.81 6.69 24.60
N TYR A 314 -15.08 7.00 24.51
CA TYR A 314 -15.77 8.05 25.27
C TYR A 314 -16.75 7.53 26.34
N GLY A 315 -16.85 6.22 26.58
CA GLY A 315 -17.60 5.68 27.70
C GLY A 315 -19.13 5.96 27.70
N LEU A 316 -19.72 6.22 26.51
CA LEU A 316 -21.14 6.49 26.32
C LEU A 316 -21.89 5.26 25.82
#